data_88a2d5b975bf586548c24c47d9a26fb4
#
_entry.id   88a2d5b975bf586548c24c47d9a26fb4
#
_cell.length_a   1.000
_cell.length_b   1.000
_cell.length_c   1.000
_cell.angle_alpha   90.00
_cell.angle_beta   90.00
_cell.angle_gamma   90.00
#
_symmetry.space_group_name_H-M   'P 1'
#
loop_
_entity.id
_entity.type
_entity.pdbx_description
1 polymer ?
#
loop_
_entity_poly.entity_id
_entity_poly.type
_entity_poly.pdbx_seq_one_letter_code
_entity_poly.pdbx_strand_id
1 'polypeptide(L)'
;MTGWPVPRFVRGAVSALALAVLALGSAPAQVQAETLLNVSYDPTRELYREFNEAFSAWWVAQGNTAPVIETSHGGSGSQARAVVDGLEAQVLTLALAGDIDRVAEAGKLPADWQSKLPHNSSPYTSTIVFLVREGNPKGLADWGDLVAEGVEVITPNPKTSGGARWNYLAAWAWAEKNGQDPQAFVGQLYKNVPVLDSGARGSTTTFAQRGIGDVLLAWENEAYLALKELGEDQFDIVVPSISVLAEPPVALVEGNIKTDAQRALAEAYLNFLYTPEGQALAFKHFYRAWDASAANPEDVARFPDLELVDIASFGGWGKVQTDHFADGGIFDQIYVAK
;
A
#
# COMPACT_ATOMS: atom_id res chain seq x y z
N MET A 1 -104.42 -2.81 27.45
CA MET A 1 -105.42 -2.38 26.41
C MET A 1 -104.60 -1.88 25.24
N THR A 2 -104.77 -2.59 24.12
CA THR A 2 -104.85 -2.12 22.73
C THR A 2 -103.73 -1.20 22.25
N GLY A 3 -103.04 -1.40 21.22
CA GLY A 3 -103.13 -2.27 20.08
C GLY A 3 -102.37 -1.62 18.93
N TRP A 4 -101.53 -2.32 18.27
CA TRP A 4 -101.29 -2.37 16.81
C TRP A 4 -101.06 -1.08 15.97
N PRO A 5 -100.46 -1.21 14.73
CA PRO A 5 -99.51 -2.16 14.14
C PRO A 5 -98.34 -1.54 13.29
N VAL A 6 -97.51 -2.41 12.77
CA VAL A 6 -96.44 -2.21 11.75
C VAL A 6 -96.97 -1.69 10.40
N PRO A 7 -96.12 -1.03 9.58
CA PRO A 7 -95.77 -1.79 8.36
C PRO A 7 -94.27 -1.76 7.97
N ARG A 8 -93.88 -2.86 7.32
CA ARG A 8 -92.65 -3.12 6.59
C ARG A 8 -92.57 -2.24 5.35
N PHE A 9 -91.34 -1.70 5.10
CA PHE A 9 -90.93 -1.40 3.75
C PHE A 9 -89.50 -1.98 3.52
N VAL A 10 -89.51 -2.90 2.56
CA VAL A 10 -88.36 -3.47 1.90
C VAL A 10 -87.80 -2.40 0.96
N ARG A 11 -86.50 -2.11 1.06
CA ARG A 11 -85.80 -1.47 -0.04
C ARG A 11 -84.34 -2.05 -0.12
N GLY A 12 -84.06 -2.44 -1.32
CA GLY A 12 -82.98 -3.20 -1.84
C GLY A 12 -81.58 -2.70 -1.53
N ALA A 13 -80.71 -3.67 -1.32
CA ALA A 13 -79.27 -3.53 -1.26
C ALA A 13 -78.72 -3.29 -2.67
N VAL A 14 -78.07 -2.16 -2.88
CA VAL A 14 -77.18 -1.95 -4.02
C VAL A 14 -75.80 -2.13 -3.51
N SER A 15 -75.18 -3.28 -3.82
CA SER A 15 -73.77 -3.59 -3.53
C SER A 15 -72.89 -2.79 -4.47
N ALA A 16 -72.28 -1.74 -3.97
CA ALA A 16 -71.19 -1.06 -4.65
C ALA A 16 -69.89 -1.83 -4.34
N LEU A 17 -69.34 -2.59 -5.31
CA LEU A 17 -68.08 -3.25 -5.28
C LEU A 17 -66.98 -2.18 -5.52
N ALA A 18 -66.35 -1.70 -4.46
CA ALA A 18 -65.16 -0.83 -4.56
C ALA A 18 -63.97 -1.71 -4.89
N LEU A 19 -63.47 -1.69 -6.15
CA LEU A 19 -62.16 -2.21 -6.53
C LEU A 19 -61.08 -1.33 -5.90
N ALA A 20 -60.53 -1.77 -4.79
CA ALA A 20 -59.26 -1.24 -4.28
C ALA A 20 -58.12 -1.79 -5.15
N VAL A 21 -57.66 -1.01 -6.12
CA VAL A 21 -56.40 -1.26 -6.83
C VAL A 21 -55.27 -0.99 -5.81
N LEU A 22 -54.74 -2.06 -5.22
CA LEU A 22 -53.47 -2.02 -4.50
C LEU A 22 -52.38 -1.74 -5.52
N ALA A 23 -51.98 -0.47 -5.67
CA ALA A 23 -50.71 -0.08 -6.27
C ALA A 23 -49.63 -0.55 -5.32
N LEU A 24 -49.13 -1.76 -5.55
CA LEU A 24 -47.83 -2.20 -5.01
C LEU A 24 -46.76 -1.30 -5.63
N GLY A 25 -46.56 -0.14 -5.01
CA GLY A 25 -45.40 0.69 -5.27
C GLY A 25 -44.19 -0.13 -4.87
N SER A 26 -43.43 -0.66 -5.84
CA SER A 26 -42.10 -1.19 -5.63
C SER A 26 -41.30 -0.05 -5.03
N ALA A 27 -41.05 -0.09 -3.72
CA ALA A 27 -40.06 0.79 -3.11
C ALA A 27 -38.77 0.53 -3.86
N PRO A 28 -38.03 1.57 -4.31
CA PRO A 28 -36.72 1.35 -4.91
C PRO A 28 -35.90 0.57 -3.90
N ALA A 29 -35.36 -0.57 -4.33
CA ALA A 29 -34.42 -1.31 -3.52
C ALA A 29 -33.31 -0.32 -3.18
N GLN A 30 -33.09 -0.05 -1.90
CA GLN A 30 -31.95 0.73 -1.46
C GLN A 30 -30.73 -0.04 -1.91
N VAL A 31 -30.04 0.47 -2.94
CA VAL A 31 -28.74 -0.06 -3.36
C VAL A 31 -27.79 0.24 -2.21
N GLN A 32 -27.45 -0.79 -1.45
CA GLN A 32 -26.50 -0.67 -0.35
C GLN A 32 -25.14 -0.34 -0.94
N ALA A 33 -24.44 0.62 -0.35
CA ALA A 33 -23.08 0.94 -0.74
C ALA A 33 -22.17 -0.29 -0.54
N GLU A 34 -21.44 -0.66 -1.58
CA GLU A 34 -20.42 -1.71 -1.46
C GLU A 34 -19.26 -1.21 -0.62
N THR A 35 -18.69 -2.11 0.19
CA THR A 35 -17.51 -1.83 1.01
C THR A 35 -16.29 -2.50 0.40
N LEU A 36 -15.19 -1.77 0.36
CA LEU A 36 -13.88 -2.23 -0.08
C LEU A 36 -12.86 -1.94 1.02
N LEU A 37 -12.15 -2.97 1.49
CA LEU A 37 -10.99 -2.83 2.36
C LEU A 37 -9.71 -2.98 1.53
N ASN A 38 -8.91 -1.91 1.47
CA ASN A 38 -7.56 -1.93 0.95
C ASN A 38 -6.56 -2.15 2.10
N VAL A 39 -5.83 -3.27 2.05
CA VAL A 39 -4.75 -3.56 2.98
C VAL A 39 -3.43 -3.17 2.33
N SER A 40 -2.77 -2.16 2.91
CA SER A 40 -1.64 -1.46 2.32
C SER A 40 -0.42 -1.41 3.26
N TYR A 41 0.72 -0.97 2.73
CA TYR A 41 1.92 -0.74 3.53
C TYR A 41 2.08 0.74 3.90
N ASP A 42 2.93 1.03 4.91
CA ASP A 42 3.02 2.34 5.56
C ASP A 42 3.23 3.54 4.62
N PRO A 43 4.17 3.53 3.66
CA PRO A 43 4.48 4.69 2.82
C PRO A 43 3.33 5.21 1.94
N THR A 44 2.27 4.44 1.76
CA THR A 44 1.15 4.78 0.86
C THR A 44 0.00 5.52 1.52
N ARG A 45 0.05 5.83 2.81
CA ARG A 45 -1.08 6.42 3.57
C ARG A 45 -1.64 7.67 2.91
N GLU A 46 -0.78 8.59 2.56
CA GLU A 46 -1.14 9.89 1.99
C GLU A 46 -1.66 9.73 0.56
N LEU A 47 -1.02 8.84 -0.23
CA LEU A 47 -1.48 8.49 -1.57
C LEU A 47 -2.90 7.91 -1.52
N TYR A 48 -3.15 6.86 -0.75
CA TYR A 48 -4.46 6.22 -0.75
C TYR A 48 -5.57 7.05 -0.11
N ARG A 49 -5.25 7.99 0.76
CA ARG A 49 -6.25 8.95 1.24
C ARG A 49 -6.81 9.80 0.09
N GLU A 50 -5.96 10.41 -0.72
CA GLU A 50 -6.38 11.23 -1.86
C GLU A 50 -6.91 10.37 -3.02
N PHE A 51 -6.28 9.23 -3.27
CA PHE A 51 -6.70 8.27 -4.29
C PHE A 51 -8.14 7.77 -4.05
N ASN A 52 -8.50 7.45 -2.81
CA ASN A 52 -9.84 6.98 -2.45
C ASN A 52 -10.90 8.04 -2.71
N GLU A 53 -10.59 9.32 -2.47
CA GLU A 53 -11.49 10.44 -2.78
C GLU A 53 -11.67 10.59 -4.30
N ALA A 54 -10.58 10.58 -5.07
CA ALA A 54 -10.61 10.68 -6.52
C ALA A 54 -11.33 9.49 -7.16
N PHE A 55 -10.99 8.27 -6.74
CA PHE A 55 -11.66 7.07 -7.21
C PHE A 55 -13.16 7.07 -6.90
N SER A 56 -13.57 7.45 -5.68
CA SER A 56 -14.98 7.52 -5.32
C SER A 56 -15.74 8.52 -6.18
N ALA A 57 -15.16 9.68 -6.45
CA ALA A 57 -15.75 10.68 -7.36
C ALA A 57 -15.87 10.15 -8.79
N TRP A 58 -14.81 9.53 -9.30
CA TRP A 58 -14.80 8.90 -10.60
C TRP A 58 -15.84 7.79 -10.72
N TRP A 59 -15.94 6.89 -9.72
CA TRP A 59 -16.88 5.79 -9.66
C TRP A 59 -18.34 6.27 -9.69
N VAL A 60 -18.66 7.31 -8.92
CA VAL A 60 -19.98 7.93 -8.91
C VAL A 60 -20.30 8.61 -10.26
N ALA A 61 -19.32 9.23 -10.90
CA ALA A 61 -19.51 9.84 -12.23
C ALA A 61 -19.82 8.80 -13.32
N GLN A 62 -19.47 7.51 -13.11
CA GLN A 62 -19.89 6.40 -13.97
C GLN A 62 -21.34 5.92 -13.70
N GLY A 63 -22.09 6.59 -12.82
CA GLY A 63 -23.48 6.25 -12.47
C GLY A 63 -23.63 5.22 -11.35
N ASN A 64 -22.55 4.90 -10.64
CA ASN A 64 -22.57 3.94 -9.53
C ASN A 64 -22.90 4.61 -8.19
N THR A 65 -23.28 3.81 -7.19
CA THR A 65 -23.44 4.27 -5.81
C THR A 65 -22.07 4.54 -5.19
N ALA A 66 -21.96 5.61 -4.39
CA ALA A 66 -20.70 5.93 -3.69
C ALA A 66 -20.27 4.75 -2.81
N PRO A 67 -19.02 4.26 -2.95
CA PRO A 67 -18.52 3.13 -2.18
C PRO A 67 -18.09 3.57 -0.77
N VAL A 68 -18.01 2.61 0.15
CA VAL A 68 -17.30 2.78 1.42
C VAL A 68 -15.92 2.16 1.27
N ILE A 69 -14.88 2.98 1.26
CA ILE A 69 -13.49 2.51 1.11
C ILE A 69 -12.77 2.66 2.45
N GLU A 70 -12.38 1.54 3.01
CA GLU A 70 -11.56 1.45 4.21
C GLU A 70 -10.12 1.11 3.85
N THR A 71 -9.17 1.57 4.67
CA THR A 71 -7.75 1.26 4.49
C THR A 71 -7.12 0.79 5.79
N SER A 72 -6.25 -0.23 5.69
CA SER A 72 -5.39 -0.66 6.78
C SER A 72 -3.93 -0.48 6.35
N HIS A 73 -3.13 0.21 7.16
CA HIS A 73 -1.73 0.49 6.87
C HIS A 73 -0.81 -0.05 7.97
N GLY A 74 0.32 -0.62 7.57
CA GLY A 74 1.32 -1.15 8.48
C GLY A 74 2.53 -1.69 7.73
N GLY A 75 3.42 -2.39 8.43
CA GLY A 75 4.49 -3.12 7.76
C GLY A 75 3.93 -4.18 6.80
N SER A 76 4.38 -4.19 5.54
CA SER A 76 3.83 -5.02 4.46
C SER A 76 3.72 -6.51 4.82
N GLY A 77 4.77 -7.09 5.41
CA GLY A 77 4.74 -8.49 5.85
C GLY A 77 3.76 -8.75 7.01
N SER A 78 3.52 -7.75 7.87
CA SER A 78 2.52 -7.83 8.94
C SER A 78 1.11 -7.75 8.37
N GLN A 79 0.89 -6.89 7.36
CA GLN A 79 -0.38 -6.75 6.66
C GLN A 79 -0.74 -8.01 5.87
N ALA A 80 0.22 -8.60 5.15
CA ALA A 80 0.02 -9.89 4.48
C ALA A 80 -0.41 -10.98 5.46
N ARG A 81 0.27 -11.07 6.62
CA ARG A 81 -0.07 -12.03 7.67
C ARG A 81 -1.48 -11.82 8.20
N ALA A 82 -1.89 -10.58 8.46
CA ALA A 82 -3.24 -10.28 8.93
C ALA A 82 -4.31 -10.80 7.95
N VAL A 83 -4.08 -10.70 6.63
CA VAL A 83 -5.00 -11.23 5.61
C VAL A 83 -5.00 -12.77 5.60
N VAL A 84 -3.84 -13.41 5.73
CA VAL A 84 -3.74 -14.87 5.88
C VAL A 84 -4.51 -15.33 7.13
N ASP A 85 -4.39 -14.60 8.23
CA ASP A 85 -5.03 -14.89 9.52
C ASP A 85 -6.54 -14.53 9.55
N GLY A 86 -7.09 -13.98 8.46
CA GLY A 86 -8.54 -13.80 8.30
C GLY A 86 -9.04 -12.37 8.15
N LEU A 87 -8.17 -11.35 8.03
CA LEU A 87 -8.61 -9.99 7.68
C LEU A 87 -9.20 -10.01 6.27
N GLU A 88 -10.48 -9.65 6.16
CA GLU A 88 -11.25 -9.74 4.91
C GLU A 88 -11.00 -8.55 3.95
N ALA A 89 -9.75 -8.37 3.54
CA ALA A 89 -9.40 -7.39 2.50
C ALA A 89 -9.90 -7.84 1.13
N GLN A 90 -10.38 -6.90 0.31
CA GLN A 90 -10.72 -7.15 -1.10
C GLN A 90 -9.54 -6.84 -2.01
N VAL A 91 -8.69 -5.89 -1.63
CA VAL A 91 -7.48 -5.56 -2.38
C VAL A 91 -6.26 -5.48 -1.47
N LEU A 92 -5.11 -5.85 -2.02
CA LEU A 92 -3.81 -5.67 -1.43
C LEU A 92 -3.02 -4.65 -2.24
N THR A 93 -2.31 -3.77 -1.55
CA THR A 93 -1.38 -2.82 -2.14
C THR A 93 -0.13 -2.81 -1.27
N LEU A 94 0.73 -3.82 -1.47
CA LEU A 94 1.83 -4.14 -0.57
C LEU A 94 3.20 -3.69 -1.13
N ALA A 95 4.24 -3.76 -0.31
CA ALA A 95 5.56 -3.26 -0.66
C ALA A 95 6.34 -4.15 -1.64
N LEU A 96 6.00 -5.44 -1.73
CA LEU A 96 6.74 -6.42 -2.52
C LEU A 96 5.92 -7.66 -2.86
N ALA A 97 6.22 -8.29 -3.99
CA ALA A 97 5.46 -9.43 -4.49
C ALA A 97 5.48 -10.64 -3.53
N GLY A 98 6.59 -10.92 -2.87
CA GLY A 98 6.69 -12.04 -1.93
C GLY A 98 5.74 -11.95 -0.73
N ASP A 99 5.25 -10.76 -0.36
CA ASP A 99 4.21 -10.63 0.67
C ASP A 99 2.82 -10.99 0.12
N ILE A 100 2.53 -10.67 -1.17
CA ILE A 100 1.30 -11.11 -1.84
C ILE A 100 1.35 -12.60 -2.15
N ASP A 101 2.51 -13.13 -2.56
CA ASP A 101 2.71 -14.56 -2.79
C ASP A 101 2.33 -15.40 -1.56
N ARG A 102 2.67 -14.93 -0.36
CA ARG A 102 2.26 -15.58 0.89
C ARG A 102 0.73 -15.66 1.04
N VAL A 103 0.01 -14.65 0.61
CA VAL A 103 -1.46 -14.63 0.63
C VAL A 103 -2.03 -15.58 -0.45
N ALA A 104 -1.34 -15.67 -1.60
CA ALA A 104 -1.68 -16.63 -2.66
C ALA A 104 -1.43 -18.09 -2.21
N GLU A 105 -0.31 -18.36 -1.55
CA GLU A 105 0.02 -19.66 -0.96
C GLU A 105 -1.02 -20.10 0.09
N ALA A 106 -1.65 -19.16 0.78
CA ALA A 106 -2.78 -19.42 1.68
C ALA A 106 -4.12 -19.62 0.94
N GLY A 107 -4.11 -19.64 -0.40
CA GLY A 107 -5.30 -19.92 -1.24
C GLY A 107 -6.29 -18.75 -1.34
N LYS A 108 -5.89 -17.52 -0.99
CA LYS A 108 -6.77 -16.34 -1.02
C LYS A 108 -6.85 -15.66 -2.40
N LEU A 109 -5.86 -15.87 -3.26
CA LEU A 109 -5.81 -15.37 -4.63
C LEU A 109 -5.04 -16.36 -5.51
N PRO A 110 -5.20 -16.29 -6.86
CA PRO A 110 -4.55 -17.23 -7.75
C PRO A 110 -3.03 -17.02 -7.78
N ALA A 111 -2.27 -18.09 -8.04
CA ALA A 111 -0.80 -18.04 -8.10
C ALA A 111 -0.27 -17.13 -9.23
N ASP A 112 -1.06 -16.93 -10.29
CA ASP A 112 -0.72 -16.05 -11.42
C ASP A 112 -1.19 -14.60 -11.24
N TRP A 113 -1.50 -14.19 -10.01
CA TRP A 113 -2.02 -12.86 -9.66
C TRP A 113 -1.21 -11.70 -10.26
N GLN A 114 0.11 -11.85 -10.32
CA GLN A 114 1.03 -10.82 -10.80
C GLN A 114 0.85 -10.50 -12.29
N SER A 115 0.31 -11.43 -13.07
CA SER A 115 0.03 -11.25 -14.50
C SER A 115 -1.33 -10.59 -14.80
N LYS A 116 -2.14 -10.27 -13.78
CA LYS A 116 -3.51 -9.78 -13.96
C LYS A 116 -3.58 -8.30 -14.30
N LEU A 117 -2.57 -7.53 -13.95
CA LEU A 117 -2.51 -6.09 -14.19
C LEU A 117 -1.19 -5.72 -14.88
N PRO A 118 -1.11 -4.53 -15.53
CA PRO A 118 0.10 -4.09 -16.21
C PRO A 118 1.34 -4.02 -15.28
N HIS A 119 2.53 -4.07 -15.88
CA HIS A 119 3.81 -3.93 -15.18
C HIS A 119 3.97 -4.91 -14.00
N ASN A 120 3.62 -6.18 -14.21
CA ASN A 120 3.64 -7.20 -13.16
C ASN A 120 2.79 -6.79 -11.93
N SER A 121 1.64 -6.17 -12.19
CA SER A 121 0.73 -5.63 -11.16
C SER A 121 1.34 -4.54 -10.28
N SER A 122 2.36 -3.82 -10.77
CA SER A 122 2.98 -2.68 -10.07
C SER A 122 2.59 -1.37 -10.74
N PRO A 123 1.64 -0.60 -10.18
CA PRO A 123 1.15 0.64 -10.82
C PRO A 123 2.16 1.79 -10.80
N TYR A 124 3.15 1.71 -9.94
CA TYR A 124 4.24 2.69 -9.79
C TYR A 124 5.47 2.00 -9.19
N THR A 125 6.59 2.70 -9.19
CA THR A 125 7.85 2.25 -8.59
C THR A 125 8.36 3.28 -7.59
N SER A 126 9.38 2.91 -6.83
CA SER A 126 10.14 3.77 -5.94
C SER A 126 11.57 3.24 -5.83
N THR A 127 12.37 3.87 -4.98
CA THR A 127 13.71 3.42 -4.68
C THR A 127 14.08 3.75 -3.24
N ILE A 128 15.28 3.39 -2.80
CA ILE A 128 15.79 3.71 -1.48
C ILE A 128 16.78 4.86 -1.60
N VAL A 129 16.59 5.86 -0.76
CA VAL A 129 17.46 7.01 -0.58
C VAL A 129 17.83 7.16 0.90
N PHE A 130 18.74 8.08 1.20
CA PHE A 130 19.09 8.41 2.57
C PHE A 130 18.45 9.74 2.93
N LEU A 131 17.70 9.78 4.01
CA LEU A 131 17.28 11.02 4.65
C LEU A 131 18.27 11.31 5.78
N VAL A 132 18.99 12.43 5.68
CA VAL A 132 19.99 12.85 6.65
C VAL A 132 19.57 14.15 7.33
N ARG A 133 20.21 14.51 8.44
CA ARG A 133 20.02 15.82 9.09
C ARG A 133 20.44 16.94 8.16
N GLU A 134 19.81 18.12 8.31
CA GLU A 134 20.15 19.32 7.55
C GLU A 134 21.66 19.57 7.52
N GLY A 135 22.19 19.88 6.32
CA GLY A 135 23.62 20.12 6.08
C GLY A 135 24.47 18.86 6.15
N ASN A 136 23.88 17.67 6.29
CA ASN A 136 24.57 16.38 6.30
C ASN A 136 25.84 16.38 7.19
N PRO A 137 25.72 16.57 8.51
CA PRO A 137 26.87 16.81 9.40
C PRO A 137 27.86 15.64 9.48
N LYS A 138 27.44 14.43 9.07
CA LYS A 138 28.32 13.25 8.98
C LYS A 138 28.97 13.09 7.61
N GLY A 139 28.60 13.91 6.61
CA GLY A 139 29.15 13.84 5.25
C GLY A 139 28.82 12.51 4.54
N LEU A 140 27.66 11.93 4.82
CA LEU A 140 27.23 10.64 4.26
C LEU A 140 26.86 10.83 2.78
N ALA A 141 27.56 10.16 1.88
CA ALA A 141 27.37 10.27 0.44
C ALA A 141 26.91 8.95 -0.22
N ASP A 142 27.30 7.81 0.34
CA ASP A 142 27.02 6.50 -0.23
C ASP A 142 26.94 5.42 0.86
N TRP A 143 26.54 4.22 0.48
CA TRP A 143 26.36 3.06 1.36
C TRP A 143 27.61 2.76 2.22
N GLY A 144 28.83 2.93 1.65
CA GLY A 144 30.08 2.70 2.35
C GLY A 144 30.25 3.56 3.61
N ASP A 145 29.68 4.76 3.63
CA ASP A 145 29.78 5.67 4.77
C ASP A 145 28.91 5.20 5.96
N LEU A 146 27.88 4.38 5.70
CA LEU A 146 26.93 3.93 6.70
C LEU A 146 27.51 2.89 7.67
N VAL A 147 28.65 2.29 7.34
CA VAL A 147 29.36 1.33 8.20
C VAL A 147 30.50 1.97 9.00
N ALA A 148 30.69 3.29 8.88
CA ALA A 148 31.68 4.02 9.64
C ALA A 148 31.40 4.02 11.14
N GLU A 149 32.43 4.09 11.96
CA GLU A 149 32.28 4.20 13.42
C GLU A 149 31.60 5.50 13.81
N GLY A 150 30.60 5.41 14.71
CA GLY A 150 29.86 6.55 15.22
C GLY A 150 28.77 7.06 14.26
N VAL A 151 28.43 6.32 13.20
CA VAL A 151 27.24 6.55 12.38
C VAL A 151 26.10 5.69 12.91
N GLU A 152 24.94 6.29 13.18
CA GLU A 152 23.72 5.59 13.58
C GLU A 152 22.73 5.57 12.42
N VAL A 153 22.35 4.35 11.99
CA VAL A 153 21.45 4.10 10.87
C VAL A 153 20.06 3.70 11.38
N ILE A 154 19.04 4.36 10.90
CA ILE A 154 17.65 4.00 11.16
C ILE A 154 17.07 3.26 9.96
N THR A 155 16.49 2.10 10.20
CA THR A 155 15.80 1.27 9.22
C THR A 155 14.78 0.38 9.94
N PRO A 156 13.63 0.05 9.33
CA PRO A 156 12.68 -0.85 9.97
C PRO A 156 13.16 -2.32 9.91
N ASN A 157 12.42 -3.19 10.59
CA ASN A 157 12.73 -4.61 10.70
C ASN A 157 12.31 -5.37 9.43
N PRO A 158 13.23 -6.06 8.72
CA PRO A 158 12.90 -6.84 7.52
C PRO A 158 11.95 -8.03 7.78
N LYS A 159 11.81 -8.49 9.01
CA LYS A 159 10.86 -9.55 9.37
C LYS A 159 9.40 -9.08 9.33
N THR A 160 9.15 -7.76 9.42
CA THR A 160 7.79 -7.19 9.48
C THR A 160 7.52 -6.16 8.37
N SER A 161 8.57 -5.49 7.89
CA SER A 161 8.49 -4.40 6.91
C SER A 161 9.04 -4.84 5.56
N GLY A 162 8.20 -4.78 4.52
CA GLY A 162 8.65 -4.97 3.14
C GLY A 162 9.62 -3.87 2.68
N GLY A 163 9.41 -2.63 3.14
CA GLY A 163 10.34 -1.52 2.90
C GLY A 163 11.75 -1.81 3.40
N ALA A 164 11.87 -2.41 4.58
CA ALA A 164 13.16 -2.81 5.13
C ALA A 164 13.87 -3.88 4.31
N ARG A 165 13.12 -4.77 3.64
CA ARG A 165 13.74 -5.77 2.74
C ARG A 165 14.35 -5.10 1.52
N TRP A 166 13.71 -4.09 0.97
CA TRP A 166 14.29 -3.28 -0.09
C TRP A 166 15.53 -2.49 0.38
N ASN A 167 15.52 -1.90 1.59
CA ASN A 167 16.69 -1.24 2.18
C ASN A 167 17.88 -2.20 2.29
N TYR A 168 17.61 -3.41 2.79
CA TYR A 168 18.60 -4.48 2.92
C TYR A 168 19.18 -4.88 1.56
N LEU A 169 18.34 -5.08 0.55
CA LEU A 169 18.76 -5.48 -0.80
C LEU A 169 19.54 -4.38 -1.51
N ALA A 170 19.22 -3.11 -1.29
CA ALA A 170 19.98 -2.00 -1.85
C ALA A 170 21.40 -1.95 -1.28
N ALA A 171 21.57 -2.13 0.03
CA ALA A 171 22.88 -2.26 0.66
C ALA A 171 23.66 -3.49 0.17
N TRP A 172 22.98 -4.60 -0.02
CA TRP A 172 23.54 -5.84 -0.55
C TRP A 172 24.06 -5.64 -1.98
N ALA A 173 23.27 -5.05 -2.88
CA ALA A 173 23.63 -4.76 -4.27
C ALA A 173 24.87 -3.85 -4.36
N TRP A 174 24.90 -2.82 -3.50
CA TRP A 174 26.06 -1.92 -3.46
C TRP A 174 27.34 -2.68 -3.07
N ALA A 175 27.27 -3.55 -2.06
CA ALA A 175 28.42 -4.34 -1.63
C ALA A 175 28.92 -5.28 -2.73
N GLU A 176 28.04 -5.99 -3.42
CA GLU A 176 28.37 -6.85 -4.56
C GLU A 176 29.07 -6.05 -5.66
N LYS A 177 28.48 -4.91 -6.05
CA LYS A 177 29.04 -4.05 -7.09
C LYS A 177 30.43 -3.52 -6.75
N ASN A 178 30.69 -3.26 -5.48
CA ASN A 178 31.99 -2.76 -4.99
C ASN A 178 32.97 -3.88 -4.60
N GLY A 179 32.68 -5.15 -4.95
CA GLY A 179 33.55 -6.29 -4.71
C GLY A 179 33.74 -6.63 -3.23
N GLN A 180 32.82 -6.23 -2.37
CA GLN A 180 32.81 -6.58 -0.95
C GLN A 180 31.98 -7.86 -0.73
N ASP A 181 32.18 -8.53 0.40
CA ASP A 181 31.29 -9.59 0.86
C ASP A 181 29.97 -8.95 1.33
N PRO A 182 28.83 -9.19 0.65
CA PRO A 182 27.58 -8.52 0.98
C PRO A 182 27.04 -8.87 2.36
N GLN A 183 27.20 -10.13 2.79
CA GLN A 183 26.75 -10.57 4.12
C GLN A 183 27.54 -9.87 5.22
N ALA A 184 28.85 -9.78 5.07
CA ALA A 184 29.71 -9.07 6.02
C ALA A 184 29.40 -7.58 6.05
N PHE A 185 29.22 -6.95 4.88
CA PHE A 185 28.90 -5.53 4.77
C PHE A 185 27.56 -5.19 5.42
N VAL A 186 26.49 -5.90 5.04
CA VAL A 186 25.16 -5.66 5.62
C VAL A 186 25.15 -5.97 7.11
N GLY A 187 25.87 -7.02 7.53
CA GLY A 187 26.08 -7.30 8.96
C GLY A 187 26.73 -6.14 9.71
N GLN A 188 27.68 -5.46 9.09
CA GLN A 188 28.32 -4.27 9.66
C GLN A 188 27.36 -3.07 9.70
N LEU A 189 26.57 -2.84 8.65
CA LEU A 189 25.53 -1.82 8.63
C LEU A 189 24.54 -2.01 9.78
N TYR A 190 24.05 -3.24 10.00
CA TYR A 190 23.10 -3.52 11.08
C TYR A 190 23.71 -3.42 12.49
N LYS A 191 25.03 -3.45 12.65
CA LYS A 191 25.67 -3.09 13.94
C LYS A 191 25.48 -1.60 14.28
N ASN A 192 25.33 -0.75 13.27
CA ASN A 192 25.08 0.67 13.41
C ASN A 192 23.58 1.00 13.54
N VAL A 193 22.70 0.00 13.56
CA VAL A 193 21.25 0.17 13.75
C VAL A 193 20.89 0.05 15.23
N PRO A 194 20.55 1.15 15.91
CA PRO A 194 20.23 1.12 17.35
C PRO A 194 18.85 0.57 17.64
N VAL A 195 17.91 0.68 16.71
CA VAL A 195 16.50 0.26 16.88
C VAL A 195 15.93 -0.22 15.55
N LEU A 196 15.11 -1.26 15.59
CA LEU A 196 14.33 -1.77 14.47
C LEU A 196 12.83 -1.55 14.73
N ASP A 197 12.25 -0.55 14.08
CA ASP A 197 10.82 -0.31 14.11
C ASP A 197 10.05 -1.36 13.29
N SER A 198 8.78 -1.55 13.57
CA SER A 198 7.95 -2.56 12.89
C SER A 198 7.62 -2.25 11.42
N GLY A 199 7.73 -0.96 11.02
CA GLY A 199 7.42 -0.48 9.68
C GLY A 199 8.10 0.85 9.36
N ALA A 200 8.04 1.27 8.10
CA ALA A 200 8.72 2.46 7.59
C ALA A 200 8.30 3.74 8.35
N ARG A 201 7.00 3.94 8.59
CA ARG A 201 6.49 5.10 9.33
C ARG A 201 7.03 5.18 10.77
N GLY A 202 7.22 4.01 11.42
CA GLY A 202 7.87 3.94 12.73
C GLY A 202 9.29 4.48 12.69
N SER A 203 10.07 4.06 11.68
CA SER A 203 11.45 4.52 11.49
C SER A 203 11.53 6.01 11.15
N THR A 204 10.62 6.52 10.31
CA THR A 204 10.52 7.96 10.05
C THR A 204 10.22 8.74 11.34
N THR A 205 9.30 8.24 12.18
CA THR A 205 9.02 8.85 13.49
C THR A 205 10.23 8.82 14.41
N THR A 206 10.93 7.68 14.50
CA THR A 206 12.15 7.52 15.31
C THR A 206 13.23 8.49 14.87
N PHE A 207 13.48 8.57 13.56
CA PHE A 207 14.46 9.49 13.02
C PHE A 207 14.00 10.95 13.14
N ALA A 208 12.90 11.31 12.49
CA ALA A 208 12.56 12.72 12.29
C ALA A 208 11.95 13.39 13.54
N GLN A 209 11.14 12.67 14.32
CA GLN A 209 10.44 13.29 15.47
C GLN A 209 11.14 13.04 16.79
N ARG A 210 11.77 11.86 16.98
CA ARG A 210 12.51 11.54 18.21
C ARG A 210 13.96 11.96 18.18
N GLY A 211 14.49 12.34 17.01
CA GLY A 211 15.85 12.82 16.84
C GLY A 211 16.91 11.72 16.96
N ILE A 212 16.57 10.44 16.80
CA ILE A 212 17.48 9.30 16.92
C ILE A 212 18.08 8.98 15.55
N GLY A 213 19.38 8.71 15.51
CA GLY A 213 20.13 8.34 14.32
C GLY A 213 20.63 9.52 13.49
N ASP A 214 21.64 9.26 12.66
CA ASP A 214 22.26 10.21 11.75
C ASP A 214 21.63 10.14 10.34
N VAL A 215 21.17 8.94 9.95
CA VAL A 215 20.58 8.66 8.64
C VAL A 215 19.40 7.70 8.75
N LEU A 216 18.37 7.96 7.98
CA LEU A 216 17.25 7.03 7.76
C LEU A 216 17.36 6.46 6.35
N LEU A 217 17.40 5.12 6.25
CA LEU A 217 17.17 4.43 4.98
C LEU A 217 15.69 4.51 4.67
N ALA A 218 15.32 5.36 3.73
CA ALA A 218 13.95 5.69 3.42
C ALA A 218 13.57 5.29 2.00
N TRP A 219 12.31 4.94 1.79
CA TRP A 219 11.73 5.00 0.47
C TRP A 219 11.75 6.45 -0.02
N GLU A 220 12.01 6.64 -1.30
CA GLU A 220 12.10 7.98 -1.91
C GLU A 220 10.86 8.84 -1.63
N ASN A 221 9.66 8.25 -1.74
CA ASN A 221 8.42 8.95 -1.41
C ASN A 221 8.29 9.35 0.07
N GLU A 222 8.76 8.51 1.01
CA GLU A 222 8.79 8.85 2.45
C GLU A 222 9.77 9.97 2.75
N ALA A 223 10.92 10.00 2.07
CA ALA A 223 11.90 11.07 2.23
C ALA A 223 11.34 12.42 1.76
N TYR A 224 10.75 12.47 0.57
CA TYR A 224 10.08 13.70 0.09
C TYR A 224 8.90 14.11 0.96
N LEU A 225 8.13 13.15 1.46
CA LEU A 225 7.01 13.42 2.37
C LEU A 225 7.51 14.02 3.69
N ALA A 226 8.62 13.51 4.23
CA ALA A 226 9.23 14.05 5.44
C ALA A 226 9.66 15.51 5.26
N LEU A 227 10.30 15.86 4.13
CA LEU A 227 10.63 17.25 3.80
C LEU A 227 9.37 18.11 3.74
N LYS A 228 8.33 17.67 3.04
CA LYS A 228 7.08 18.41 2.88
C LYS A 228 6.33 18.65 4.18
N GLU A 229 6.30 17.66 5.08
CA GLU A 229 5.49 17.71 6.31
C GLU A 229 6.25 18.32 7.50
N LEU A 230 7.56 18.12 7.58
CA LEU A 230 8.35 18.50 8.74
C LEU A 230 9.22 19.75 8.49
N GLY A 231 9.37 20.16 7.23
CA GLY A 231 10.14 21.33 6.81
C GLY A 231 11.35 20.93 5.95
N GLU A 232 11.51 21.65 4.84
CA GLU A 232 12.63 21.45 3.91
C GLU A 232 14.00 21.84 4.52
N ASP A 233 13.99 22.58 5.62
CA ASP A 233 15.15 23.03 6.38
C ASP A 233 15.56 22.08 7.53
N GLN A 234 14.94 20.91 7.64
CA GLN A 234 15.21 19.94 8.72
C GLN A 234 16.08 18.77 8.27
N PHE A 235 16.02 18.43 7.00
CA PHE A 235 16.63 17.22 6.44
C PHE A 235 17.09 17.45 5.01
N ASP A 236 18.11 16.66 4.60
CA ASP A 236 18.54 16.55 3.23
C ASP A 236 18.33 15.14 2.70
N ILE A 237 18.01 15.02 1.40
CA ILE A 237 17.98 13.73 0.72
C ILE A 237 19.32 13.50 0.03
N VAL A 238 19.98 12.40 0.39
CA VAL A 238 21.20 11.93 -0.27
C VAL A 238 20.82 10.73 -1.16
N VAL A 239 21.13 10.84 -2.44
CA VAL A 239 20.89 9.78 -3.43
C VAL A 239 22.17 8.95 -3.53
N PRO A 240 22.15 7.66 -3.18
CA PRO A 240 23.33 6.80 -3.25
C PRO A 240 23.73 6.49 -4.69
N SER A 241 24.96 5.99 -4.91
CA SER A 241 25.47 5.65 -6.24
C SER A 241 24.69 4.53 -6.95
N ILE A 242 24.04 3.66 -6.19
CA ILE A 242 23.20 2.57 -6.66
C ILE A 242 22.10 2.29 -5.63
N SER A 243 20.93 1.90 -6.11
CA SER A 243 19.82 1.47 -5.26
C SER A 243 19.02 0.35 -5.93
N VAL A 244 17.82 0.08 -5.46
CA VAL A 244 16.94 -0.96 -5.99
C VAL A 244 15.74 -0.36 -6.71
N LEU A 245 15.27 -1.03 -7.77
CA LEU A 245 13.97 -0.77 -8.36
C LEU A 245 12.91 -1.42 -7.48
N ALA A 246 12.32 -0.64 -6.60
CA ALA A 246 11.24 -1.13 -5.77
C ALA A 246 9.91 -1.06 -6.55
N GLU A 247 9.30 -2.23 -6.75
CA GLU A 247 8.05 -2.41 -7.49
C GLU A 247 6.94 -2.86 -6.53
N PRO A 248 6.25 -1.93 -5.85
CA PRO A 248 5.16 -2.28 -4.94
C PRO A 248 3.94 -2.76 -5.73
N PRO A 249 3.57 -4.04 -5.58
CA PRO A 249 2.49 -4.63 -6.37
C PRO A 249 1.13 -4.48 -5.70
N VAL A 250 0.09 -4.66 -6.52
CA VAL A 250 -1.30 -4.66 -6.09
C VAL A 250 -2.01 -5.93 -6.57
N ALA A 251 -3.02 -6.39 -5.83
CA ALA A 251 -3.76 -7.60 -6.19
C ALA A 251 -5.20 -7.60 -5.66
N LEU A 252 -6.08 -8.28 -6.39
CA LEU A 252 -7.42 -8.64 -5.95
C LEU A 252 -7.36 -9.88 -5.06
N VAL A 253 -7.98 -9.85 -3.89
CA VAL A 253 -8.10 -10.99 -2.98
C VAL A 253 -9.39 -11.75 -3.31
N GLU A 254 -9.31 -12.62 -4.32
CA GLU A 254 -10.44 -13.38 -4.86
C GLU A 254 -11.28 -14.10 -3.79
N GLY A 255 -10.61 -14.71 -2.81
CA GLY A 255 -11.24 -15.49 -1.74
C GLY A 255 -12.08 -14.66 -0.76
N ASN A 256 -11.96 -13.34 -0.79
CA ASN A 256 -12.69 -12.43 0.09
C ASN A 256 -13.81 -11.66 -0.64
N ILE A 257 -13.98 -11.88 -1.94
CA ILE A 257 -15.04 -11.27 -2.72
C ILE A 257 -16.37 -12.00 -2.44
N LYS A 258 -17.40 -11.25 -2.04
CA LYS A 258 -18.70 -11.79 -1.63
C LYS A 258 -19.78 -11.67 -2.73
N THR A 259 -19.70 -10.62 -3.57
CA THR A 259 -20.71 -10.31 -4.59
C THR A 259 -20.06 -9.88 -5.90
N ASP A 260 -20.79 -9.99 -7.01
CA ASP A 260 -20.31 -9.47 -8.31
C ASP A 260 -20.15 -7.93 -8.28
N ALA A 261 -20.98 -7.22 -7.51
CA ALA A 261 -20.85 -5.78 -7.34
C ALA A 261 -19.56 -5.40 -6.59
N GLN A 262 -19.22 -6.15 -5.52
CA GLN A 262 -17.97 -5.96 -4.81
C GLN A 262 -16.74 -6.29 -5.69
N ARG A 263 -16.85 -7.34 -6.54
CA ARG A 263 -15.82 -7.66 -7.54
C ARG A 263 -15.60 -6.50 -8.50
N ALA A 264 -16.68 -6.00 -9.10
CA ALA A 264 -16.62 -4.89 -10.04
C ALA A 264 -16.01 -3.63 -9.41
N LEU A 265 -16.34 -3.33 -8.15
CA LEU A 265 -15.76 -2.22 -7.40
C LEU A 265 -14.23 -2.43 -7.18
N ALA A 266 -13.82 -3.61 -6.72
CA ALA A 266 -12.42 -3.90 -6.42
C ALA A 266 -11.54 -3.92 -7.69
N GLU A 267 -12.05 -4.50 -8.78
CA GLU A 267 -11.35 -4.49 -10.08
C GLU A 267 -11.25 -3.07 -10.64
N ALA A 268 -12.31 -2.27 -10.55
CA ALA A 268 -12.29 -0.87 -10.97
C ALA A 268 -11.29 -0.05 -10.14
N TYR A 269 -11.24 -0.28 -8.82
CA TYR A 269 -10.29 0.38 -7.92
C TYR A 269 -8.84 0.09 -8.31
N LEU A 270 -8.50 -1.17 -8.58
CA LEU A 270 -7.16 -1.55 -9.01
C LEU A 270 -6.83 -0.99 -10.41
N ASN A 271 -7.77 -1.02 -11.34
CA ASN A 271 -7.56 -0.48 -12.68
C ASN A 271 -7.43 1.05 -12.69
N PHE A 272 -8.08 1.77 -11.76
CA PHE A 272 -7.97 3.23 -11.65
C PHE A 272 -6.53 3.67 -11.33
N LEU A 273 -5.73 2.84 -10.64
CA LEU A 273 -4.29 3.08 -10.42
C LEU A 273 -3.48 3.25 -11.72
N TYR A 274 -3.95 2.66 -12.82
CA TYR A 274 -3.28 2.70 -14.13
C TYR A 274 -3.90 3.73 -15.09
N THR A 275 -4.93 4.45 -14.66
CA THR A 275 -5.47 5.57 -15.45
C THR A 275 -4.54 6.79 -15.39
N PRO A 276 -4.59 7.70 -16.37
CA PRO A 276 -3.80 8.94 -16.31
C PRO A 276 -4.00 9.71 -14.99
N GLU A 277 -5.22 9.73 -14.44
CA GLU A 277 -5.52 10.39 -13.17
C GLU A 277 -4.86 9.65 -11.98
N GLY A 278 -4.97 8.32 -11.91
CA GLY A 278 -4.32 7.51 -10.88
C GLY A 278 -2.79 7.62 -10.94
N GLN A 279 -2.22 7.65 -12.14
CA GLN A 279 -0.79 7.82 -12.35
C GLN A 279 -0.31 9.23 -11.95
N ALA A 280 -1.10 10.28 -12.25
CA ALA A 280 -0.80 11.64 -11.81
C ALA A 280 -0.80 11.76 -10.26
N LEU A 281 -1.73 11.08 -9.58
CA LEU A 281 -1.74 11.00 -8.11
C LEU A 281 -0.49 10.31 -7.58
N ALA A 282 -0.04 9.23 -8.22
CA ALA A 282 1.20 8.57 -7.82
C ALA A 282 2.41 9.53 -7.91
N PHE A 283 2.58 10.27 -9.01
CA PHE A 283 3.62 11.30 -9.13
C PHE A 283 3.50 12.39 -8.06
N LYS A 284 2.29 12.91 -7.82
CA LYS A 284 2.01 13.92 -6.79
C LYS A 284 2.43 13.46 -5.38
N HIS A 285 2.29 12.16 -5.12
CA HIS A 285 2.68 11.52 -3.87
C HIS A 285 4.07 10.88 -3.90
N PHE A 286 4.95 11.40 -4.79
CA PHE A 286 6.37 11.08 -4.84
C PHE A 286 6.69 9.63 -5.25
N TYR A 287 5.80 8.97 -5.99
CA TYR A 287 6.09 7.69 -6.64
C TYR A 287 6.45 7.91 -8.12
N ARG A 288 7.31 7.04 -8.64
CA ARG A 288 7.70 7.01 -10.05
C ARG A 288 6.66 6.19 -10.83
N ALA A 289 5.65 6.84 -11.40
CA ALA A 289 4.60 6.19 -12.16
C ALA A 289 5.01 5.97 -13.63
N TRP A 290 4.23 5.20 -14.37
CA TRP A 290 4.52 4.80 -15.75
C TRP A 290 4.02 5.80 -16.80
N ASP A 291 2.95 6.51 -16.50
CA ASP A 291 2.30 7.46 -17.42
C ASP A 291 2.27 8.87 -16.81
N ALA A 292 3.07 9.76 -17.38
CA ALA A 292 3.15 11.16 -16.98
C ALA A 292 2.15 12.08 -17.72
N SER A 293 1.28 11.54 -18.58
CA SER A 293 0.45 12.34 -19.50
C SER A 293 -0.49 13.33 -18.80
N ALA A 294 -0.95 13.01 -17.58
CA ALA A 294 -1.80 13.87 -16.76
C ALA A 294 -1.09 14.43 -15.52
N ALA A 295 0.20 14.12 -15.33
CA ALA A 295 0.97 14.56 -14.19
C ALA A 295 1.44 16.00 -14.32
N ASN A 296 1.61 16.70 -13.18
CA ASN A 296 2.29 17.99 -13.17
C ASN A 296 3.77 17.78 -13.56
N PRO A 297 4.31 18.55 -14.54
CA PRO A 297 5.71 18.43 -14.94
C PRO A 297 6.72 18.57 -13.78
N GLU A 298 6.44 19.38 -12.78
CA GLU A 298 7.28 19.51 -11.59
C GLU A 298 7.33 18.25 -10.75
N ASP A 299 6.21 17.51 -10.68
CA ASP A 299 6.14 16.24 -9.97
C ASP A 299 6.94 15.16 -10.67
N VAL A 300 7.02 15.20 -12.00
CA VAL A 300 7.80 14.27 -12.81
C VAL A 300 9.29 14.60 -12.74
N ALA A 301 9.65 15.89 -12.82
CA ALA A 301 11.03 16.36 -12.91
C ALA A 301 11.84 16.21 -11.60
N ARG A 302 11.18 15.91 -10.49
CA ARG A 302 11.85 15.82 -9.16
C ARG A 302 12.76 14.61 -9.00
N PHE A 303 12.53 13.53 -9.77
CA PHE A 303 13.22 12.27 -9.59
C PHE A 303 14.59 12.28 -10.26
N PRO A 304 15.69 12.08 -9.50
CA PRO A 304 17.02 11.98 -10.07
C PRO A 304 17.19 10.69 -10.87
N ASP A 305 18.07 10.75 -11.87
CA ASP A 305 18.59 9.54 -12.50
C ASP A 305 19.46 8.77 -11.52
N LEU A 306 19.27 7.47 -11.45
CA LEU A 306 19.87 6.60 -10.45
C LEU A 306 20.04 5.19 -11.03
N GLU A 307 21.16 4.55 -10.76
CA GLU A 307 21.33 3.15 -11.12
C GLU A 307 20.51 2.26 -10.20
N LEU A 308 19.59 1.50 -10.79
CA LEU A 308 18.64 0.66 -10.06
C LEU A 308 18.86 -0.82 -10.39
N VAL A 309 18.93 -1.65 -9.34
CA VAL A 309 18.98 -3.10 -9.44
C VAL A 309 17.58 -3.67 -9.20
N ASP A 310 17.12 -4.49 -10.13
CA ASP A 310 15.81 -5.14 -10.04
C ASP A 310 15.86 -6.42 -9.16
N ILE A 311 14.69 -6.91 -8.78
CA ILE A 311 14.58 -8.12 -7.95
C ILE A 311 15.04 -9.39 -8.69
N ALA A 312 15.01 -9.41 -10.02
CA ALA A 312 15.46 -10.55 -10.81
C ALA A 312 16.98 -10.78 -10.67
N SER A 313 17.74 -9.70 -10.47
CA SER A 313 19.19 -9.77 -10.22
C SER A 313 19.54 -10.53 -8.94
N PHE A 314 18.62 -10.60 -7.96
CA PHE A 314 18.73 -11.41 -6.74
C PHE A 314 18.11 -12.81 -6.88
N GLY A 315 17.61 -13.17 -8.06
CA GLY A 315 16.92 -14.44 -8.32
C GLY A 315 15.43 -14.45 -7.98
N GLY A 316 14.83 -13.27 -7.79
CA GLY A 316 13.41 -13.09 -7.50
C GLY A 316 13.02 -13.22 -6.02
N TRP A 317 11.80 -12.79 -5.68
CA TRP A 317 11.34 -12.75 -4.28
C TRP A 317 11.31 -14.11 -3.60
N GLY A 318 10.97 -15.18 -4.31
CA GLY A 318 10.95 -16.54 -3.73
C GLY A 318 12.32 -16.94 -3.18
N LYS A 319 13.40 -16.71 -3.97
CA LYS A 319 14.78 -16.99 -3.53
C LYS A 319 15.19 -16.05 -2.39
N VAL A 320 14.96 -14.76 -2.55
CA VAL A 320 15.33 -13.75 -1.55
C VAL A 320 14.62 -14.03 -0.21
N GLN A 321 13.35 -14.40 -0.23
CA GLN A 321 12.61 -14.73 0.98
C GLN A 321 13.22 -15.95 1.68
N THR A 322 13.55 -16.99 0.92
CA THR A 322 14.12 -18.23 1.46
C THR A 322 15.52 -18.02 2.04
N ASP A 323 16.38 -17.37 1.27
CA ASP A 323 17.81 -17.26 1.62
C ASP A 323 18.06 -16.20 2.70
N HIS A 324 17.35 -15.07 2.63
CA HIS A 324 17.65 -13.92 3.48
C HIS A 324 16.67 -13.74 4.64
N PHE A 325 15.37 -13.96 4.46
CA PHE A 325 14.36 -13.51 5.42
C PHE A 325 13.54 -14.62 6.07
N ALA A 326 13.66 -15.87 5.62
CA ALA A 326 13.10 -17.02 6.34
C ALA A 326 13.73 -17.18 7.72
N ASP A 327 13.11 -17.96 8.58
CA ASP A 327 13.67 -18.26 9.89
C ASP A 327 14.99 -19.01 9.74
N GLY A 328 16.04 -18.52 10.39
CA GLY A 328 17.42 -18.98 10.23
C GLY A 328 18.13 -18.51 8.95
N GLY A 329 17.46 -17.67 8.13
CA GLY A 329 18.06 -17.06 6.94
C GLY A 329 19.21 -16.09 7.27
N ILE A 330 19.81 -15.51 6.21
CA ILE A 330 21.00 -14.66 6.35
C ILE A 330 20.75 -13.49 7.32
N PHE A 331 19.57 -12.87 7.29
CA PHE A 331 19.26 -11.77 8.20
C PHE A 331 19.34 -12.20 9.68
N ASP A 332 18.83 -13.37 10.03
CA ASP A 332 18.91 -13.87 11.41
C ASP A 332 20.35 -14.19 11.85
N GLN A 333 21.22 -14.52 10.90
CA GLN A 333 22.64 -14.79 11.18
C GLN A 333 23.46 -13.51 11.42
N ILE A 334 23.10 -12.40 10.74
CA ILE A 334 23.83 -11.13 10.86
C ILE A 334 23.27 -10.20 11.94
N TYR A 335 21.99 -10.31 12.27
CA TYR A 335 21.33 -9.51 13.27
C TYR A 335 20.99 -10.34 14.50
N VAL A 336 21.81 -10.19 15.53
CA VAL A 336 21.49 -10.71 16.87
C VAL A 336 20.93 -9.53 17.66
N ALA A 337 19.68 -9.65 18.11
CA ALA A 337 19.03 -8.61 18.92
C ALA A 337 19.92 -8.26 20.12
N LYS A 338 20.14 -6.95 20.31
CA LYS A 338 20.95 -6.40 21.41
C LYS A 338 20.18 -6.41 22.71
#